data_6fb4b1a2daa2c05deadb63f7981a718f
#
_entry.id   6fb4b1a2daa2c05deadb63f7981a718f
#
_cell.length_a   1.000
_cell.length_b   1.000
_cell.length_c   1.000
_cell.angle_alpha   90.00
_cell.angle_beta   90.00
_cell.angle_gamma   90.00
#
_symmetry.space_group_name_H-M   'P 1'
#
loop_
_entity.id
_entity.type
_entity.pdbx_description
1 polymer ?
#
loop_
_entity_poly.entity_id
_entity_poly.type
_entity_poly.pdbx_seq_one_letter_code
_entity_poly.pdbx_strand_id
1 'polypeptide(L)'
;MKRTAERFRRDLRTLGISGQAIDAVWPSWWSEEAEHSNSAQVELRFTVARRLGLSPKSLLGDEEPTFVWKHEAKFKGLSTYGSKEQAALSSFGISLARILSKGVRATFDGRVIGLDPLRLRGTLLKTSPFVRLQDICAASWGLGIPVIHLRVFPLSAKHMVAMAVRHGDHFAILVGKDAKYPAPTAYHVAHELGHIVNGHLPPNAALVDLSEPLEEKSLDSEEVEADSFALRLLTGQASPQIEFNQAPANGAVLAAAVMRASAPSRIEPGTLAMCYGYQASDWATTHAALARIYERPDDVWRFLNRIATRELDWEAYSDDEADYLRAVMGGVELA
;
A
#
# COMPACT_ATOMS: atom_id res chain seq x y z
N MET A 1 3.69 26.32 29.92
CA MET A 1 3.94 25.07 30.69
C MET A 1 4.71 24.12 29.81
N LYS A 2 5.91 23.64 30.20
CA LYS A 2 6.67 22.70 29.35
C LYS A 2 5.85 21.43 29.13
N ARG A 3 5.57 21.09 27.89
CA ARG A 3 4.92 19.82 27.54
C ARG A 3 5.96 18.71 27.66
N THR A 4 5.85 17.83 28.64
CA THR A 4 6.69 16.63 28.78
C THR A 4 6.45 15.66 27.62
N ALA A 5 7.40 14.75 27.36
CA ALA A 5 7.27 13.70 26.35
C ALA A 5 6.00 12.84 26.59
N GLU A 6 5.69 12.54 27.85
CA GLU A 6 4.48 11.80 28.20
C GLU A 6 3.18 12.54 27.85
N ARG A 7 3.13 13.85 28.12
CA ARG A 7 1.99 14.68 27.70
C ARG A 7 1.87 14.71 26.20
N PHE A 8 2.98 14.83 25.48
CA PHE A 8 2.97 14.83 24.01
C PHE A 8 2.47 13.50 23.44
N ARG A 9 2.86 12.35 24.01
CA ARG A 9 2.30 11.03 23.66
C ARG A 9 0.77 10.97 23.91
N ARG A 10 0.28 11.58 24.99
CA ARG A 10 -1.15 11.67 25.29
C ARG A 10 -1.89 12.52 24.26
N ASP A 11 -1.33 13.68 23.90
CA ASP A 11 -1.90 14.56 22.88
C ASP A 11 -2.04 13.83 21.52
N LEU A 12 -1.04 13.03 21.14
CA LEU A 12 -1.10 12.19 19.92
C LEU A 12 -2.21 11.13 20.00
N ARG A 13 -2.42 10.50 21.15
CA ARG A 13 -3.52 9.55 21.34
C ARG A 13 -4.89 10.22 21.21
N THR A 14 -5.06 11.45 21.66
CA THR A 14 -6.32 12.20 21.51
C THR A 14 -6.62 12.57 20.05
N LEU A 15 -5.60 12.58 19.18
CA LEU A 15 -5.75 12.68 17.74
C LEU A 15 -6.17 11.36 17.06
N GLY A 16 -6.30 10.28 17.81
CA GLY A 16 -6.63 8.95 17.30
C GLY A 16 -5.41 8.14 16.83
N ILE A 17 -4.18 8.63 17.04
CA ILE A 17 -2.97 7.90 16.66
C ILE A 17 -2.78 6.69 17.57
N SER A 18 -2.55 5.52 16.98
CA SER A 18 -2.34 4.27 17.69
C SER A 18 -1.06 4.28 18.53
N GLY A 19 -1.04 3.51 19.64
CA GLY A 19 0.16 3.38 20.44
C GLY A 19 1.35 2.85 19.65
N GLN A 20 1.11 1.86 18.78
CA GLN A 20 2.13 1.29 17.90
C GLN A 20 2.74 2.33 16.96
N ALA A 21 1.92 3.20 16.37
CA ALA A 21 2.41 4.27 15.51
C ALA A 21 3.19 5.32 16.30
N ILE A 22 2.72 5.68 17.52
CA ILE A 22 3.45 6.59 18.39
C ILE A 22 4.83 6.03 18.74
N ASP A 23 4.94 4.76 19.06
CA ASP A 23 6.23 4.13 19.37
C ASP A 23 7.14 4.08 18.16
N ALA A 24 6.63 3.74 16.98
CA ALA A 24 7.41 3.70 15.75
C ALA A 24 7.92 5.07 15.29
N VAL A 25 7.15 6.15 15.49
CA VAL A 25 7.60 7.50 15.12
C VAL A 25 8.52 8.15 16.15
N TRP A 26 8.67 7.53 17.31
CA TRP A 26 9.55 8.06 18.34
C TRP A 26 11.01 7.81 17.95
N PRO A 27 11.87 8.84 17.99
CA PRO A 27 13.26 8.67 17.54
C PRO A 27 14.07 7.82 18.51
N SER A 28 14.99 6.99 17.98
CA SER A 28 15.84 6.10 18.77
C SER A 28 16.82 6.83 19.69
N TRP A 29 17.18 8.07 19.35
CA TRP A 29 18.07 8.91 20.16
C TRP A 29 17.40 9.53 21.39
N TRP A 30 16.08 9.41 21.56
CA TRP A 30 15.38 9.99 22.70
C TRP A 30 15.69 9.23 23.99
N SER A 31 16.17 9.97 24.99
CA SER A 31 16.50 9.46 26.33
C SER A 31 15.89 10.33 27.44
N GLU A 32 15.95 9.88 28.69
CA GLU A 32 15.52 10.66 29.85
C GLU A 32 16.33 11.96 29.99
N GLU A 33 17.61 11.96 29.64
CA GLU A 33 18.45 13.16 29.64
C GLU A 33 18.01 14.16 28.56
N ALA A 34 17.61 13.67 27.39
CA ALA A 34 17.08 14.49 26.31
C ALA A 34 15.79 15.23 26.71
N GLU A 35 15.00 14.69 27.66
CA GLU A 35 13.80 15.35 28.16
C GLU A 35 14.10 16.67 28.89
N HIS A 36 15.26 16.82 29.44
CA HIS A 36 15.70 18.07 30.10
C HIS A 36 16.23 19.12 29.13
N SER A 37 16.53 18.74 27.89
CA SER A 37 17.04 19.64 26.84
C SER A 37 15.90 20.26 26.03
N ASN A 38 15.84 21.60 25.98
CA ASN A 38 14.85 22.31 25.17
C ASN A 38 15.04 22.03 23.67
N SER A 39 16.27 21.95 23.18
CA SER A 39 16.57 21.64 21.77
C SER A 39 16.15 20.22 21.41
N ALA A 40 16.41 19.23 22.26
CA ALA A 40 15.98 17.86 22.05
C ALA A 40 14.43 17.74 22.02
N GLN A 41 13.75 18.46 22.90
CA GLN A 41 12.27 18.49 22.87
C GLN A 41 11.71 19.12 21.58
N VAL A 42 12.36 20.14 21.04
CA VAL A 42 11.97 20.74 19.76
C VAL A 42 12.23 19.76 18.62
N GLU A 43 13.40 19.13 18.59
CA GLU A 43 13.74 18.14 17.54
C GLU A 43 12.81 16.93 17.59
N LEU A 44 12.46 16.42 18.77
CA LEU A 44 11.45 15.36 18.93
C LEU A 44 10.14 15.74 18.23
N ARG A 45 9.64 16.97 18.47
CA ARG A 45 8.37 17.41 17.86
C ARG A 45 8.47 17.54 16.36
N PHE A 46 9.57 18.04 15.83
CA PHE A 46 9.81 18.11 14.39
C PHE A 46 9.89 16.70 13.76
N THR A 47 10.58 15.78 14.41
CA THR A 47 10.70 14.39 13.94
C THR A 47 9.34 13.71 13.88
N VAL A 48 8.56 13.78 14.96
CA VAL A 48 7.21 13.22 15.01
C VAL A 48 6.29 13.92 14.00
N ALA A 49 6.39 15.25 13.86
CA ALA A 49 5.62 15.99 12.86
C ALA A 49 5.91 15.50 11.44
N ARG A 50 7.18 15.34 11.11
CA ARG A 50 7.62 14.85 9.78
C ARG A 50 7.13 13.44 9.47
N ARG A 51 7.04 12.55 10.48
CA ARG A 51 6.64 11.14 10.34
C ARG A 51 5.14 10.95 10.29
N LEU A 52 4.37 11.77 11.03
CA LEU A 52 2.91 11.67 11.09
C LEU A 52 2.18 12.68 10.18
N GLY A 53 2.88 13.61 9.55
CA GLY A 53 2.27 14.68 8.77
C GLY A 53 1.54 15.72 9.63
N LEU A 54 2.06 15.99 10.82
CA LEU A 54 1.54 17.02 11.70
C LEU A 54 2.14 18.39 11.37
N SER A 55 1.39 19.45 11.66
CA SER A 55 1.88 20.82 11.54
C SER A 55 2.93 21.13 12.61
N PRO A 56 4.20 21.43 12.25
CA PRO A 56 5.20 21.80 13.24
C PRO A 56 4.79 23.03 14.05
N LYS A 57 4.06 23.97 13.44
CA LYS A 57 3.59 25.19 14.11
C LYS A 57 2.67 24.86 15.29
N SER A 58 1.73 23.92 15.12
CA SER A 58 0.84 23.51 16.20
C SER A 58 1.57 22.74 17.31
N LEU A 59 2.68 22.07 17.02
CA LEU A 59 3.47 21.31 18.00
C LEU A 59 4.44 22.18 18.81
N LEU A 60 4.84 23.32 18.29
CA LEU A 60 5.73 24.25 18.99
C LEU A 60 4.98 25.26 19.85
N GLY A 61 3.70 25.50 19.54
CA GLY A 61 2.80 26.37 20.31
C GLY A 61 2.05 25.65 21.41
N ASP A 62 1.09 26.35 22.00
CA ASP A 62 0.12 25.80 22.96
C ASP A 62 -1.16 25.28 22.27
N GLU A 63 -1.20 25.31 20.94
CA GLU A 63 -2.31 24.84 20.14
C GLU A 63 -2.39 23.30 20.13
N GLU A 64 -3.58 22.75 19.89
CA GLU A 64 -3.73 21.31 19.67
C GLU A 64 -2.98 20.88 18.40
N PRO A 65 -2.29 19.71 18.40
CA PRO A 65 -1.66 19.19 17.22
C PRO A 65 -2.66 19.04 16.05
N THR A 66 -2.27 19.46 14.87
CA THR A 66 -3.12 19.38 13.67
C THR A 66 -2.38 18.73 12.51
N PHE A 67 -3.10 17.99 11.65
CA PHE A 67 -2.54 17.42 10.44
C PHE A 67 -2.37 18.47 9.34
N VAL A 68 -1.30 18.34 8.54
CA VAL A 68 -1.02 19.22 7.40
C VAL A 68 -2.01 18.96 6.27
N TRP A 69 -2.24 17.68 5.93
CA TRP A 69 -3.05 17.25 4.80
C TRP A 69 -4.43 16.77 5.26
N LYS A 70 -5.27 17.70 5.74
CA LYS A 70 -6.60 17.39 6.30
C LYS A 70 -7.66 17.09 5.23
N HIS A 71 -7.50 17.63 4.02
CA HIS A 71 -8.56 17.69 3.01
C HIS A 71 -8.13 17.08 1.67
N GLU A 72 -6.99 16.43 1.62
CA GLU A 72 -6.30 15.97 0.41
C GLU A 72 -6.47 14.47 0.17
N ALA A 73 -7.44 13.83 0.83
CA ALA A 73 -7.70 12.41 0.65
C ALA A 73 -9.08 12.15 0.10
N LYS A 74 -9.13 11.29 -0.91
CA LYS A 74 -10.36 10.63 -1.34
C LYS A 74 -10.42 9.27 -0.65
N PHE A 75 -11.50 9.00 0.06
CA PHE A 75 -11.80 7.71 0.67
C PHE A 75 -12.84 6.99 -0.17
N LYS A 76 -12.52 5.80 -0.64
CA LYS A 76 -13.37 4.97 -1.48
C LYS A 76 -14.09 3.92 -0.64
N GLY A 77 -15.31 3.60 -1.01
CA GLY A 77 -16.21 2.74 -0.24
C GLY A 77 -16.96 3.48 0.87
N LEU A 78 -17.78 2.75 1.62
CA LEU A 78 -18.46 3.28 2.82
C LEU A 78 -17.39 3.54 3.89
N SER A 79 -16.95 4.79 4.02
CA SER A 79 -15.95 5.15 5.00
C SER A 79 -16.48 4.95 6.42
N THR A 80 -15.95 3.96 7.12
CA THR A 80 -16.19 3.74 8.55
C THR A 80 -15.38 4.70 9.43
N TYR A 81 -14.45 5.45 8.81
CA TYR A 81 -13.59 6.40 9.50
C TYR A 81 -14.21 7.80 9.58
N GLY A 82 -14.15 8.39 10.76
CA GLY A 82 -14.48 9.80 10.94
C GLY A 82 -13.43 10.73 10.32
N SER A 83 -13.75 12.02 10.19
CA SER A 83 -12.86 13.02 9.56
C SER A 83 -11.47 13.12 10.18
N LYS A 84 -11.34 12.92 11.49
CA LYS A 84 -10.04 12.91 12.19
C LYS A 84 -9.18 11.71 11.79
N GLU A 85 -9.79 10.52 11.71
CA GLU A 85 -9.11 9.27 11.33
C GLU A 85 -8.69 9.34 9.87
N GLN A 86 -9.54 9.88 9.01
CA GLN A 86 -9.22 10.11 7.60
C GLN A 86 -8.01 11.05 7.45
N ALA A 87 -7.99 12.16 8.18
CA ALA A 87 -6.87 13.11 8.18
C ALA A 87 -5.56 12.46 8.70
N ALA A 88 -5.66 11.62 9.74
CA ALA A 88 -4.51 10.91 10.29
C ALA A 88 -3.92 9.93 9.26
N LEU A 89 -4.78 9.13 8.62
CA LEU A 89 -4.35 8.12 7.64
C LEU A 89 -3.72 8.76 6.40
N SER A 90 -4.35 9.80 5.85
CA SER A 90 -3.84 10.53 4.70
C SER A 90 -2.52 11.20 4.98
N SER A 91 -2.44 11.93 6.10
CA SER A 91 -1.22 12.63 6.49
C SER A 91 -0.06 11.68 6.75
N PHE A 92 -0.33 10.53 7.39
CA PHE A 92 0.65 9.47 7.58
C PHE A 92 1.14 8.93 6.22
N GLY A 93 0.21 8.59 5.31
CA GLY A 93 0.57 8.07 3.98
C GLY A 93 1.42 9.05 3.17
N ILE A 94 1.02 10.33 3.09
CA ILE A 94 1.76 11.36 2.36
C ILE A 94 3.14 11.60 2.98
N SER A 95 3.24 11.62 4.31
CA SER A 95 4.53 11.73 5.00
C SER A 95 5.45 10.56 4.72
N LEU A 96 4.91 9.35 4.72
CA LEU A 96 5.66 8.13 4.42
C LEU A 96 6.13 8.11 2.97
N ALA A 97 5.27 8.48 2.00
CA ALA A 97 5.65 8.60 0.59
C ALA A 97 6.80 9.61 0.39
N ARG A 98 6.75 10.74 1.10
CA ARG A 98 7.83 11.74 1.11
C ARG A 98 9.15 11.17 1.64
N ILE A 99 9.11 10.33 2.69
CA ILE A 99 10.33 9.71 3.22
C ILE A 99 10.82 8.66 2.24
N LEU A 100 9.96 7.78 1.73
CA LEU A 100 10.30 6.75 0.76
C LEU A 100 10.96 7.32 -0.50
N SER A 101 10.47 8.46 -1.00
CA SER A 101 10.99 9.08 -2.23
C SER A 101 12.48 9.43 -2.17
N LYS A 102 13.07 9.62 -0.98
CA LYS A 102 14.50 9.90 -0.82
C LYS A 102 15.38 8.73 -1.26
N GLY A 103 14.95 7.50 -0.98
CA GLY A 103 15.72 6.28 -1.25
C GLY A 103 15.29 5.54 -2.52
N VAL A 104 14.44 6.11 -3.35
CA VAL A 104 14.07 5.50 -4.63
C VAL A 104 15.21 5.71 -5.63
N ARG A 105 15.83 4.60 -6.07
CA ARG A 105 16.97 4.62 -7.00
C ARG A 105 16.56 4.82 -8.46
N ALA A 106 15.34 4.44 -8.82
CA ALA A 106 14.88 4.50 -10.20
C ALA A 106 14.69 5.95 -10.65
N THR A 107 15.37 6.31 -11.72
CA THR A 107 15.17 7.56 -12.45
C THR A 107 14.39 7.25 -13.73
N PHE A 108 13.10 6.97 -13.58
CA PHE A 108 12.24 6.86 -14.75
C PHE A 108 11.99 8.26 -15.32
N ASP A 109 12.55 8.53 -16.49
CA ASP A 109 12.44 9.81 -17.19
C ASP A 109 11.17 9.94 -18.04
N GLY A 110 10.39 8.85 -18.14
CA GLY A 110 9.12 8.81 -18.85
C GLY A 110 7.94 9.31 -18.00
N ARG A 111 6.81 9.49 -18.66
CA ARG A 111 5.56 9.80 -17.98
C ARG A 111 4.92 8.52 -17.46
N VAL A 112 4.74 8.41 -16.15
CA VAL A 112 3.97 7.33 -15.53
C VAL A 112 2.49 7.47 -15.90
N ILE A 113 1.97 8.70 -15.87
CA ILE A 113 0.59 9.00 -16.26
C ILE A 113 0.38 8.74 -17.74
N GLY A 114 -0.64 7.96 -18.06
CA GLY A 114 -0.97 7.53 -19.43
C GLY A 114 -0.29 6.24 -19.88
N LEU A 115 0.34 5.50 -18.97
CA LEU A 115 0.95 4.20 -19.28
C LEU A 115 -0.15 3.19 -19.67
N ASP A 116 0.00 2.58 -20.85
CA ASP A 116 -0.96 1.59 -21.33
C ASP A 116 -0.75 0.23 -20.65
N PRO A 117 -1.79 -0.37 -20.00
CA PRO A 117 -1.68 -1.63 -19.26
C PRO A 117 -1.33 -2.82 -20.15
N LEU A 118 -1.75 -2.84 -21.42
CA LEU A 118 -1.45 -3.95 -22.33
C LEU A 118 -0.01 -3.88 -22.82
N ARG A 119 0.54 -2.68 -23.02
CA ARG A 119 1.97 -2.50 -23.31
C ARG A 119 2.83 -2.92 -22.13
N LEU A 120 2.45 -2.53 -20.89
CA LEU A 120 3.14 -2.97 -19.68
C LEU A 120 3.09 -4.49 -19.56
N ARG A 121 1.89 -5.08 -19.68
CA ARG A 121 1.71 -6.53 -19.70
C ARG A 121 2.61 -7.20 -20.75
N GLY A 122 2.59 -6.71 -21.99
CA GLY A 122 3.42 -7.25 -23.07
C GLY A 122 4.92 -7.20 -22.75
N THR A 123 5.38 -6.18 -22.00
CA THR A 123 6.77 -6.09 -21.55
C THR A 123 7.08 -7.13 -20.47
N LEU A 124 6.24 -7.27 -19.45
CA LEU A 124 6.42 -8.25 -18.39
C LEU A 124 6.38 -9.69 -18.91
N LEU A 125 5.51 -9.96 -19.88
CA LEU A 125 5.40 -11.28 -20.50
C LEU A 125 6.58 -11.68 -21.39
N LYS A 126 7.55 -10.81 -21.63
CA LYS A 126 8.80 -11.19 -22.33
C LYS A 126 9.71 -12.05 -21.43
N THR A 127 9.64 -11.85 -20.12
CA THR A 127 10.50 -12.51 -19.13
C THR A 127 9.75 -13.45 -18.19
N SER A 128 8.42 -13.36 -18.17
CA SER A 128 7.56 -14.16 -17.29
C SER A 128 6.47 -14.87 -18.08
N PRO A 129 6.05 -16.09 -17.71
CA PRO A 129 4.97 -16.81 -18.38
C PRO A 129 3.61 -16.11 -18.23
N PHE A 130 3.40 -15.43 -17.11
CA PHE A 130 2.22 -14.65 -16.77
C PHE A 130 2.62 -13.51 -15.81
N VAL A 131 1.76 -12.51 -15.62
CA VAL A 131 2.00 -11.39 -14.71
C VAL A 131 1.67 -11.81 -13.27
N ARG A 132 2.65 -11.73 -12.37
CA ARG A 132 2.56 -12.07 -10.95
C ARG A 132 2.79 -10.82 -10.10
N LEU A 133 2.51 -10.92 -8.81
CA LEU A 133 2.80 -9.88 -7.82
C LEU A 133 4.25 -9.36 -7.93
N GLN A 134 5.22 -10.26 -8.03
CA GLN A 134 6.64 -9.89 -8.18
C GLN A 134 6.92 -9.05 -9.42
N ASP A 135 6.26 -9.37 -10.54
CA ASP A 135 6.47 -8.67 -11.82
C ASP A 135 5.86 -7.25 -11.76
N ILE A 136 4.70 -7.09 -11.09
CA ILE A 136 4.07 -5.78 -10.86
C ILE A 136 4.93 -4.94 -9.90
N CYS A 137 5.42 -5.53 -8.81
CA CYS A 137 6.31 -4.82 -7.88
C CYS A 137 7.58 -4.36 -8.58
N ALA A 138 8.23 -5.24 -9.36
CA ALA A 138 9.43 -4.88 -10.12
C ALA A 138 9.15 -3.74 -11.11
N ALA A 139 7.99 -3.77 -11.79
CA ALA A 139 7.58 -2.70 -12.68
C ALA A 139 7.35 -1.38 -11.92
N SER A 140 6.64 -1.42 -10.79
CA SER A 140 6.36 -0.24 -9.97
C SER A 140 7.65 0.40 -9.46
N TRP A 141 8.57 -0.39 -8.91
CA TRP A 141 9.88 0.09 -8.47
C TRP A 141 10.69 0.66 -9.64
N GLY A 142 10.69 -0.01 -10.81
CA GLY A 142 11.34 0.49 -12.02
C GLY A 142 10.74 1.80 -12.55
N LEU A 143 9.48 2.07 -12.26
CA LEU A 143 8.79 3.34 -12.55
C LEU A 143 9.02 4.42 -11.46
N GLY A 144 9.80 4.14 -10.43
CA GLY A 144 10.01 5.05 -9.30
C GLY A 144 8.86 5.09 -8.30
N ILE A 145 7.99 4.07 -8.31
CA ILE A 145 6.83 3.94 -7.41
C ILE A 145 7.13 2.85 -6.39
N PRO A 146 7.61 3.19 -5.17
CA PRO A 146 7.82 2.21 -4.12
C PRO A 146 6.51 1.56 -3.68
N VAL A 147 6.56 0.24 -3.50
CA VAL A 147 5.47 -0.57 -2.97
C VAL A 147 5.93 -1.18 -1.66
N ILE A 148 5.25 -0.86 -0.55
CA ILE A 148 5.53 -1.42 0.77
C ILE A 148 4.26 -1.94 1.43
N HIS A 149 4.41 -2.87 2.37
CA HIS A 149 3.34 -3.31 3.25
C HIS A 149 3.50 -2.69 4.64
N LEU A 150 2.45 -2.04 5.14
CA LEU A 150 2.45 -1.40 6.45
C LEU A 150 2.30 -2.44 7.56
N ARG A 151 3.28 -2.53 8.45
CA ARG A 151 3.22 -3.30 9.70
C ARG A 151 2.87 -2.42 10.89
N VAL A 152 3.13 -1.13 10.78
CA VAL A 152 2.67 -0.10 11.70
C VAL A 152 1.57 0.69 11.04
N PHE A 153 0.41 0.76 11.70
CA PHE A 153 -0.76 1.47 11.18
C PHE A 153 -1.09 2.67 12.07
N PRO A 154 -1.37 3.85 11.50
CA PRO A 154 -1.55 5.07 12.30
C PRO A 154 -2.79 5.03 13.19
N LEU A 155 -3.79 4.22 12.85
CA LEU A 155 -5.05 4.08 13.59
C LEU A 155 -5.10 2.74 14.32
N SER A 156 -5.93 2.65 15.37
CA SER A 156 -6.12 1.40 16.13
C SER A 156 -6.88 0.35 15.31
N ALA A 157 -7.82 0.76 14.46
CA ALA A 157 -8.55 -0.12 13.55
C ALA A 157 -7.90 -0.11 12.17
N LYS A 158 -7.57 -1.30 11.64
CA LYS A 158 -6.92 -1.49 10.34
C LYS A 158 -7.95 -1.96 9.31
N HIS A 159 -8.60 -1.02 8.63
CA HIS A 159 -9.59 -1.30 7.59
C HIS A 159 -9.09 -0.98 6.18
N MET A 160 -7.91 -0.40 6.03
CA MET A 160 -7.32 -0.08 4.74
C MET A 160 -6.82 -1.32 4.05
N VAL A 161 -7.23 -1.52 2.81
CA VAL A 161 -6.72 -2.56 1.92
C VAL A 161 -5.40 -2.12 1.31
N ALA A 162 -5.42 -1.02 0.60
CA ALA A 162 -4.25 -0.37 0.01
C ALA A 162 -4.49 1.14 -0.09
N MET A 163 -3.45 1.88 -0.46
CA MET A 163 -3.57 3.29 -0.77
C MET A 163 -2.51 3.70 -1.80
N ALA A 164 -2.95 4.44 -2.81
CA ALA A 164 -2.06 5.21 -3.68
C ALA A 164 -1.82 6.58 -3.07
N VAL A 165 -0.57 7.03 -3.08
CA VAL A 165 -0.16 8.30 -2.48
C VAL A 165 0.68 9.08 -3.47
N ARG A 166 0.44 10.39 -3.54
CA ARG A 166 1.28 11.33 -4.29
C ARG A 166 1.82 12.42 -3.36
N HIS A 167 3.12 12.66 -3.42
CA HIS A 167 3.80 13.78 -2.79
C HIS A 167 4.65 14.52 -3.82
N GLY A 168 4.25 15.74 -4.21
CA GLY A 168 4.85 16.43 -5.35
C GLY A 168 4.72 15.60 -6.64
N ASP A 169 5.86 15.25 -7.22
CA ASP A 169 5.92 14.39 -8.43
C ASP A 169 6.22 12.92 -8.11
N HIS A 170 6.32 12.55 -6.84
CA HIS A 170 6.58 11.19 -6.39
C HIS A 170 5.29 10.49 -6.00
N PHE A 171 5.24 9.19 -6.30
CA PHE A 171 4.14 8.31 -5.93
C PHE A 171 4.63 7.19 -5.02
N ALA A 172 3.71 6.59 -4.26
CA ALA A 172 3.94 5.35 -3.51
C ALA A 172 2.66 4.54 -3.43
N ILE A 173 2.79 3.22 -3.28
CA ILE A 173 1.69 2.31 -3.00
C ILE A 173 1.93 1.68 -1.63
N LEU A 174 0.97 1.87 -0.72
CA LEU A 174 1.03 1.38 0.66
C LEU A 174 -0.05 0.33 0.85
N VAL A 175 0.35 -0.94 1.04
CA VAL A 175 -0.55 -2.06 1.27
C VAL A 175 -0.81 -2.21 2.76
N GLY A 176 -2.09 -2.25 3.16
CA GLY A 176 -2.49 -2.40 4.56
C GLY A 176 -3.00 -3.79 4.89
N LYS A 177 -3.72 -4.44 3.98
CA LYS A 177 -4.39 -5.72 4.21
C LYS A 177 -3.41 -6.89 4.19
N ASP A 178 -3.43 -7.70 5.24
CA ASP A 178 -2.70 -8.97 5.23
C ASP A 178 -3.38 -9.96 4.27
N ALA A 179 -2.59 -10.60 3.43
CA ALA A 179 -3.05 -11.60 2.48
C ALA A 179 -2.24 -12.89 2.64
N LYS A 180 -2.95 -14.02 2.59
CA LYS A 180 -2.33 -15.35 2.63
C LYS A 180 -1.75 -15.75 1.27
N TYR A 181 -2.32 -15.25 0.18
CA TYR A 181 -1.95 -15.60 -1.19
C TYR A 181 -1.59 -14.35 -2.00
N PRO A 182 -0.66 -14.45 -2.97
CA PRO A 182 -0.19 -13.29 -3.73
C PRO A 182 -1.20 -12.73 -4.73
N ALA A 183 -2.13 -13.53 -5.27
CA ALA A 183 -3.04 -13.08 -6.32
C ALA A 183 -3.96 -11.91 -5.88
N PRO A 184 -4.62 -11.93 -4.70
CA PRO A 184 -5.38 -10.77 -4.23
C PRO A 184 -4.52 -9.50 -4.12
N THR A 185 -3.32 -9.62 -3.55
CA THR A 185 -2.42 -8.48 -3.41
C THR A 185 -1.92 -7.97 -4.77
N ALA A 186 -1.69 -8.86 -5.73
CA ALA A 186 -1.34 -8.47 -7.10
C ALA A 186 -2.43 -7.61 -7.73
N TYR A 187 -3.71 -7.97 -7.51
CA TYR A 187 -4.83 -7.16 -7.96
C TYR A 187 -4.84 -5.78 -7.28
N HIS A 188 -4.72 -5.70 -5.95
CA HIS A 188 -4.73 -4.43 -5.24
C HIS A 188 -3.57 -3.52 -5.66
N VAL A 189 -2.35 -4.05 -5.78
CA VAL A 189 -1.19 -3.24 -6.25
C VAL A 189 -1.39 -2.77 -7.69
N ALA A 190 -1.96 -3.60 -8.57
CA ALA A 190 -2.27 -3.21 -9.94
C ALA A 190 -3.38 -2.16 -10.01
N HIS A 191 -4.38 -2.22 -9.13
CA HIS A 191 -5.46 -1.26 -9.00
C HIS A 191 -4.93 0.13 -8.56
N GLU A 192 -4.12 0.16 -7.49
CA GLU A 192 -3.46 1.39 -7.03
C GLU A 192 -2.54 2.00 -8.11
N LEU A 193 -1.82 1.14 -8.84
CA LEU A 193 -1.05 1.58 -10.00
C LEU A 193 -1.97 2.17 -11.08
N GLY A 194 -3.16 1.62 -11.26
CA GLY A 194 -4.19 2.15 -12.15
C GLY A 194 -4.60 3.58 -11.79
N HIS A 195 -4.82 3.85 -10.51
CA HIS A 195 -5.11 5.23 -10.05
C HIS A 195 -3.98 6.20 -10.35
N ILE A 196 -2.73 5.79 -10.14
CA ILE A 196 -1.55 6.62 -10.44
C ILE A 196 -1.47 6.90 -11.95
N VAL A 197 -1.57 5.85 -12.75
CA VAL A 197 -1.40 5.93 -14.22
C VAL A 197 -2.51 6.74 -14.89
N ASN A 198 -3.75 6.64 -14.40
CA ASN A 198 -4.88 7.42 -14.91
C ASN A 198 -4.91 8.87 -14.36
N GLY A 199 -3.99 9.23 -13.46
CA GLY A 199 -3.87 10.59 -12.95
C GLY A 199 -4.92 10.99 -11.93
N HIS A 200 -5.50 10.03 -11.20
CA HIS A 200 -6.56 10.26 -10.21
C HIS A 200 -6.08 10.98 -8.94
N LEU A 201 -4.75 11.09 -8.75
CA LEU A 201 -4.15 11.73 -7.58
C LEU A 201 -3.68 13.15 -7.90
N PRO A 202 -4.32 14.20 -7.36
CA PRO A 202 -3.76 15.53 -7.37
C PRO A 202 -2.46 15.60 -6.55
N PRO A 203 -1.67 16.67 -6.68
CA PRO A 203 -0.45 16.84 -5.88
C PRO A 203 -0.73 16.78 -4.38
N ASN A 204 0.13 16.07 -3.62
CA ASN A 204 0.01 15.89 -2.17
C ASN A 204 -1.31 15.26 -1.71
N ALA A 205 -1.80 14.27 -2.44
CA ALA A 205 -3.04 13.56 -2.14
C ALA A 205 -2.81 12.10 -1.80
N ALA A 206 -3.76 11.50 -1.09
CA ALA A 206 -3.87 10.07 -0.88
C ALA A 206 -5.24 9.59 -1.36
N LEU A 207 -5.27 8.45 -2.03
CA LEU A 207 -6.47 7.73 -2.39
C LEU A 207 -6.46 6.42 -1.59
N VAL A 208 -7.46 6.22 -0.75
CA VAL A 208 -7.48 5.16 0.27
C VAL A 208 -8.63 4.20 0.00
N ASP A 209 -8.30 2.95 -0.28
CA ASP A 209 -9.26 1.88 -0.40
C ASP A 209 -9.51 1.22 0.95
N LEU A 210 -10.77 1.23 1.38
CA LEU A 210 -11.22 0.63 2.65
C LEU A 210 -11.95 -0.69 2.47
N SER A 211 -12.34 -1.04 1.24
CA SER A 211 -13.04 -2.26 0.89
C SER A 211 -12.36 -2.95 -0.30
N GLU A 212 -12.72 -4.21 -0.54
CA GLU A 212 -12.29 -4.93 -1.74
C GLU A 212 -12.87 -4.25 -2.99
N PRO A 213 -12.02 -3.76 -3.93
CA PRO A 213 -12.49 -2.97 -5.06
C PRO A 213 -13.56 -3.65 -5.93
N LEU A 214 -13.53 -4.99 -6.03
CA LEU A 214 -14.46 -5.77 -6.84
C LEU A 214 -15.70 -6.25 -6.07
N GLU A 215 -15.82 -6.03 -4.78
CA GLU A 215 -17.00 -6.43 -4.00
C GLU A 215 -18.18 -5.48 -4.17
N GLU A 216 -17.91 -4.20 -4.45
CA GLU A 216 -18.93 -3.20 -4.76
C GLU A 216 -18.83 -2.77 -6.22
N LYS A 217 -19.94 -2.81 -6.96
CA LYS A 217 -20.02 -2.17 -8.28
C LYS A 217 -19.93 -0.66 -8.06
N SER A 218 -18.74 -0.12 -8.10
CA SER A 218 -18.53 1.31 -7.99
C SER A 218 -19.17 2.02 -9.18
N LEU A 219 -19.95 3.08 -8.90
CA LEU A 219 -20.45 4.00 -9.91
C LEU A 219 -19.42 5.12 -10.20
N ASP A 220 -18.30 5.14 -9.44
CA ASP A 220 -17.22 6.10 -9.63
C ASP A 220 -16.38 5.73 -10.84
N SER A 221 -16.28 6.64 -11.81
CA SER A 221 -15.53 6.43 -13.04
C SER A 221 -14.04 6.16 -12.80
N GLU A 222 -13.44 6.78 -11.78
CA GLU A 222 -12.05 6.57 -11.42
C GLU A 222 -11.79 5.14 -10.95
N GLU A 223 -12.75 4.52 -10.22
CA GLU A 223 -12.66 3.11 -9.81
C GLU A 223 -12.76 2.17 -11.02
N VAL A 224 -13.72 2.43 -11.90
CA VAL A 224 -13.89 1.62 -13.12
C VAL A 224 -12.63 1.66 -13.99
N GLU A 225 -11.98 2.83 -14.09
CA GLU A 225 -10.72 2.98 -14.83
C GLU A 225 -9.57 2.23 -14.15
N ALA A 226 -9.44 2.31 -12.81
CA ALA A 226 -8.40 1.60 -12.06
C ALA A 226 -8.61 0.07 -12.11
N ASP A 227 -9.86 -0.41 -11.98
CA ASP A 227 -10.22 -1.81 -12.16
C ASP A 227 -9.89 -2.30 -13.58
N SER A 228 -10.28 -1.53 -14.58
CA SER A 228 -9.98 -1.86 -15.98
C SER A 228 -8.47 -1.93 -16.23
N PHE A 229 -7.69 -1.03 -15.65
CA PHE A 229 -6.23 -1.07 -15.73
C PHE A 229 -5.68 -2.35 -15.10
N ALA A 230 -6.09 -2.66 -13.86
CA ALA A 230 -5.62 -3.84 -13.11
C ALA A 230 -5.96 -5.14 -13.87
N LEU A 231 -7.20 -5.29 -14.31
CA LEU A 231 -7.64 -6.48 -15.03
C LEU A 231 -6.95 -6.63 -16.38
N ARG A 232 -6.76 -5.55 -17.15
CA ARG A 232 -6.00 -5.58 -18.40
C ARG A 232 -4.53 -5.93 -18.18
N LEU A 233 -3.93 -5.42 -17.12
CA LEU A 233 -2.55 -5.76 -16.75
C LEU A 233 -2.41 -7.23 -16.39
N LEU A 234 -3.29 -7.76 -15.55
CA LEU A 234 -3.22 -9.13 -15.05
C LEU A 234 -3.70 -10.16 -16.05
N THR A 235 -4.75 -9.87 -16.82
CA THR A 235 -5.45 -10.85 -17.67
C THR A 235 -5.38 -10.55 -19.16
N GLY A 236 -5.12 -9.32 -19.55
CA GLY A 236 -5.22 -8.84 -20.94
C GLY A 236 -6.62 -8.32 -21.30
N GLN A 237 -7.59 -8.39 -20.40
CA GLN A 237 -8.99 -8.03 -20.65
C GLN A 237 -9.52 -7.12 -19.54
N ALA A 238 -10.35 -6.15 -19.89
CA ALA A 238 -10.99 -5.27 -18.88
C ALA A 238 -12.07 -5.97 -18.06
N SER A 239 -12.69 -7.00 -18.62
CA SER A 239 -13.71 -7.81 -17.97
C SER A 239 -13.48 -9.28 -18.38
N PRO A 240 -12.56 -9.98 -17.70
CA PRO A 240 -12.26 -11.36 -18.02
C PRO A 240 -13.46 -12.27 -17.74
N GLN A 241 -13.83 -13.08 -18.70
CA GLN A 241 -14.86 -14.10 -18.54
C GLN A 241 -14.19 -15.47 -18.49
N ILE A 242 -14.51 -16.22 -17.44
CA ILE A 242 -14.03 -17.60 -17.27
C ILE A 242 -15.14 -18.56 -17.67
N GLU A 243 -14.91 -19.29 -18.75
CA GLU A 243 -15.87 -20.28 -19.23
C GLU A 243 -15.50 -21.67 -18.73
N PHE A 244 -16.48 -22.38 -18.21
CA PHE A 244 -16.38 -23.78 -17.82
C PHE A 244 -17.50 -24.58 -18.52
N ASN A 245 -17.17 -25.77 -19.02
CA ASN A 245 -18.22 -26.70 -19.52
C ASN A 245 -19.20 -27.10 -18.42
N GLN A 246 -18.72 -27.19 -17.18
CA GLN A 246 -19.50 -27.40 -15.96
C GLN A 246 -18.89 -26.62 -14.83
N ALA A 247 -19.73 -26.05 -13.95
CA ALA A 247 -19.22 -25.36 -12.76
C ALA A 247 -18.30 -26.28 -11.93
N PRO A 248 -17.16 -25.78 -11.43
CA PRO A 248 -16.26 -26.59 -10.62
C PRO A 248 -16.97 -27.10 -9.35
N ALA A 249 -16.98 -28.42 -9.13
CA ALA A 249 -17.66 -29.03 -7.98
C ALA A 249 -16.96 -28.71 -6.64
N ASN A 250 -15.71 -28.33 -6.65
CA ASN A 250 -14.92 -27.98 -5.46
C ASN A 250 -13.60 -27.30 -5.85
N GLY A 251 -12.85 -26.83 -4.82
CA GLY A 251 -11.58 -26.13 -5.03
C GLY A 251 -10.49 -26.98 -5.69
N ALA A 252 -10.50 -28.31 -5.58
CA ALA A 252 -9.53 -29.14 -6.27
C ALA A 252 -9.78 -29.16 -7.78
N VAL A 253 -11.03 -29.25 -8.19
CA VAL A 253 -11.42 -29.19 -9.60
C VAL A 253 -11.13 -27.81 -10.19
N LEU A 254 -11.44 -26.73 -9.45
CA LEU A 254 -11.11 -25.37 -9.87
C LEU A 254 -9.60 -25.19 -10.01
N ALA A 255 -8.80 -25.58 -9.01
CA ALA A 255 -7.34 -25.49 -9.06
C ALA A 255 -6.76 -26.21 -10.28
N ALA A 256 -7.18 -27.44 -10.53
CA ALA A 256 -6.74 -28.22 -11.69
C ALA A 256 -7.14 -27.56 -13.02
N ALA A 257 -8.33 -26.94 -13.10
CA ALA A 257 -8.82 -26.26 -14.30
C ALA A 257 -7.99 -24.99 -14.58
N VAL A 258 -7.81 -24.12 -13.58
CA VAL A 258 -7.04 -22.87 -13.76
C VAL A 258 -5.55 -23.11 -14.01
N MET A 259 -4.96 -24.14 -13.40
CA MET A 259 -3.57 -24.55 -13.68
C MET A 259 -3.40 -24.97 -15.15
N ARG A 260 -4.35 -25.71 -15.73
CA ARG A 260 -4.32 -26.06 -17.15
C ARG A 260 -4.55 -24.87 -18.07
N ALA A 261 -5.44 -23.95 -17.68
CA ALA A 261 -5.77 -22.76 -18.46
C ALA A 261 -4.69 -21.67 -18.42
N SER A 262 -3.84 -21.67 -17.40
CA SER A 262 -2.86 -20.62 -17.14
C SER A 262 -1.84 -20.43 -18.27
N ALA A 263 -1.23 -21.51 -18.75
CA ALA A 263 -0.20 -21.43 -19.79
C ALA A 263 -0.75 -20.91 -21.13
N PRO A 264 -1.85 -21.42 -21.70
CA PRO A 264 -2.39 -20.91 -22.95
C PRO A 264 -2.96 -19.49 -22.83
N SER A 265 -3.56 -19.10 -21.71
CA SER A 265 -4.08 -17.75 -21.51
C SER A 265 -3.03 -16.74 -21.08
N ARG A 266 -1.87 -17.20 -20.64
CA ARG A 266 -0.81 -16.39 -20.04
C ARG A 266 -1.31 -15.56 -18.83
N ILE A 267 -2.22 -16.14 -18.05
CA ILE A 267 -2.78 -15.57 -16.82
C ILE A 267 -2.33 -16.45 -15.66
N GLU A 268 -1.92 -15.81 -14.59
CA GLU A 268 -1.49 -16.48 -13.35
C GLU A 268 -2.66 -17.31 -12.76
N PRO A 269 -2.43 -18.59 -12.32
CA PRO A 269 -3.51 -19.48 -11.89
C PRO A 269 -4.39 -18.94 -10.77
N GLY A 270 -3.79 -18.27 -9.76
CA GLY A 270 -4.55 -17.67 -8.67
C GLY A 270 -5.38 -16.48 -9.14
N THR A 271 -4.90 -15.71 -10.12
CA THR A 271 -5.67 -14.65 -10.77
C THR A 271 -6.88 -15.23 -11.51
N LEU A 272 -6.72 -16.35 -12.22
CA LEU A 272 -7.86 -17.05 -12.85
C LEU A 272 -8.88 -17.54 -11.80
N ALA A 273 -8.39 -18.10 -10.68
CA ALA A 273 -9.26 -18.53 -9.59
C ALA A 273 -10.03 -17.35 -8.98
N MET A 274 -9.38 -16.19 -8.80
CA MET A 274 -10.05 -14.97 -8.33
C MET A 274 -11.11 -14.49 -9.32
N CYS A 275 -10.83 -14.46 -10.62
CA CYS A 275 -11.82 -14.12 -11.65
C CYS A 275 -13.07 -15.04 -11.57
N TYR A 276 -12.87 -16.35 -11.36
CA TYR A 276 -13.98 -17.25 -11.12
C TYR A 276 -14.78 -16.87 -9.87
N GLY A 277 -14.08 -16.59 -8.75
CA GLY A 277 -14.72 -16.22 -7.49
C GLY A 277 -15.65 -15.00 -7.64
N TYR A 278 -15.20 -13.97 -8.33
CA TYR A 278 -16.01 -12.78 -8.61
C TYR A 278 -17.16 -13.06 -9.57
N GLN A 279 -16.93 -13.83 -10.62
CA GLN A 279 -17.96 -14.16 -11.61
C GLN A 279 -19.05 -15.05 -11.03
N ALA A 280 -18.67 -16.06 -10.23
CA ALA A 280 -19.59 -17.04 -9.67
C ALA A 280 -20.09 -16.70 -8.26
N SER A 281 -19.51 -15.70 -7.60
CA SER A 281 -19.70 -15.38 -6.18
C SER A 281 -19.41 -16.58 -5.25
N ASP A 282 -18.53 -17.50 -5.69
CA ASP A 282 -18.16 -18.71 -4.96
C ASP A 282 -16.78 -18.61 -4.32
N TRP A 283 -16.73 -17.88 -3.23
CA TRP A 283 -15.50 -17.64 -2.48
C TRP A 283 -14.99 -18.87 -1.75
N ALA A 284 -15.87 -19.76 -1.31
CA ALA A 284 -15.46 -20.99 -0.63
C ALA A 284 -14.63 -21.89 -1.55
N THR A 285 -15.11 -22.14 -2.77
CA THR A 285 -14.39 -22.90 -3.79
C THR A 285 -13.12 -22.17 -4.23
N THR A 286 -13.17 -20.84 -4.38
CA THR A 286 -12.02 -20.02 -4.76
C THR A 286 -10.91 -20.10 -3.72
N HIS A 287 -11.19 -19.90 -2.44
CA HIS A 287 -10.17 -19.98 -1.38
C HIS A 287 -9.58 -21.39 -1.25
N ALA A 288 -10.42 -22.43 -1.41
CA ALA A 288 -9.95 -23.81 -1.42
C ALA A 288 -9.02 -24.11 -2.64
N ALA A 289 -9.29 -23.48 -3.79
CA ALA A 289 -8.41 -23.56 -4.96
C ALA A 289 -7.08 -22.82 -4.75
N LEU A 290 -7.13 -21.60 -4.23
CA LEU A 290 -5.91 -20.82 -3.91
C LEU A 290 -4.99 -21.58 -2.95
N ALA A 291 -5.55 -22.26 -1.93
CA ALA A 291 -4.78 -23.10 -1.00
C ALA A 291 -4.06 -24.26 -1.68
N ARG A 292 -4.54 -24.72 -2.82
CA ARG A 292 -3.92 -25.80 -3.62
C ARG A 292 -2.93 -25.28 -4.67
N ILE A 293 -3.20 -24.09 -5.22
CA ILE A 293 -2.32 -23.42 -6.18
C ILE A 293 -1.04 -22.96 -5.48
N TYR A 294 -1.17 -22.42 -4.28
CA TYR A 294 -0.05 -21.94 -3.46
C TYR A 294 0.21 -22.90 -2.29
N GLU A 295 0.86 -24.01 -2.55
CA GLU A 295 1.12 -25.06 -1.56
C GLU A 295 1.92 -24.58 -0.33
N ARG A 296 2.77 -23.59 -0.52
CA ARG A 296 3.60 -22.96 0.54
C ARG A 296 3.43 -21.45 0.46
N PRO A 297 2.37 -20.92 1.04
CA PRO A 297 2.19 -19.47 1.06
C PRO A 297 3.24 -18.82 1.96
N ASP A 298 4.12 -18.02 1.37
CA ASP A 298 4.91 -17.06 2.14
C ASP A 298 3.99 -15.93 2.62
N ASP A 299 4.33 -15.34 3.77
CA ASP A 299 3.69 -14.09 4.19
C ASP A 299 3.87 -13.03 3.11
N VAL A 300 2.81 -12.67 2.42
CA VAL A 300 2.85 -11.72 1.30
C VAL A 300 3.47 -10.39 1.73
N TRP A 301 3.20 -9.94 2.95
CA TRP A 301 3.79 -8.72 3.47
C TRP A 301 5.33 -8.79 3.58
N ARG A 302 5.87 -9.96 3.98
CA ARG A 302 7.33 -10.16 4.05
C ARG A 302 7.95 -10.14 2.66
N PHE A 303 7.26 -10.74 1.69
CA PHE A 303 7.69 -10.71 0.31
C PHE A 303 7.77 -9.28 -0.23
N LEU A 304 6.71 -8.46 -0.04
CA LEU A 304 6.71 -7.06 -0.45
C LEU A 304 7.82 -6.25 0.22
N ASN A 305 7.95 -6.37 1.54
CA ASN A 305 8.92 -5.58 2.30
C ASN A 305 10.36 -6.05 2.09
N ARG A 306 10.59 -7.31 1.72
CA ARG A 306 11.91 -7.79 1.28
C ARG A 306 12.32 -7.15 -0.03
N ILE A 307 11.41 -7.01 -0.99
CA ILE A 307 11.68 -6.25 -2.22
C ILE A 307 12.00 -4.80 -1.87
N ALA A 308 11.17 -4.15 -1.07
CA ALA A 308 11.38 -2.77 -0.65
C ALA A 308 12.74 -2.56 0.04
N THR A 309 13.13 -3.48 0.94
CA THR A 309 14.42 -3.41 1.64
C THR A 309 15.60 -3.50 0.66
N ARG A 310 15.46 -4.24 -0.44
CA ARG A 310 16.50 -4.37 -1.49
C ARG A 310 16.54 -3.16 -2.42
N GLU A 311 15.39 -2.63 -2.79
CA GLU A 311 15.26 -1.56 -3.80
C GLU A 311 15.58 -0.16 -3.23
N LEU A 312 15.35 0.05 -1.92
CA LEU A 312 15.64 1.32 -1.26
C LEU A 312 17.15 1.55 -1.14
N ASP A 313 17.55 2.78 -1.42
CA ASP A 313 18.88 3.28 -1.10
C ASP A 313 18.94 3.74 0.36
N TRP A 314 19.44 2.88 1.23
CA TRP A 314 19.50 3.14 2.66
C TRP A 314 20.50 4.24 3.02
N GLU A 315 21.48 4.54 2.16
CA GLU A 315 22.45 5.63 2.37
C GLU A 315 21.81 7.02 2.19
N ALA A 316 20.63 7.08 1.52
CA ALA A 316 19.88 8.32 1.36
C ALA A 316 19.13 8.77 2.65
N TYR A 317 19.13 7.93 3.69
CA TYR A 317 18.44 8.18 4.95
C TYR A 317 19.43 8.41 6.09
N SER A 318 19.03 9.23 7.08
CA SER A 318 19.68 9.19 8.37
C SER A 318 19.38 7.87 9.10
N ASP A 319 20.22 7.48 10.07
CA ASP A 319 20.00 6.26 10.85
C ASP A 319 18.60 6.24 11.48
N ASP A 320 18.15 7.36 12.02
CA ASP A 320 16.83 7.52 12.64
C ASP A 320 15.68 7.40 11.62
N GLU A 321 15.84 7.88 10.39
CA GLU A 321 14.83 7.67 9.31
C GLU A 321 14.84 6.23 8.82
N ALA A 322 16.01 5.60 8.72
CA ALA A 322 16.13 4.20 8.34
C ALA A 322 15.48 3.27 9.38
N ASP A 323 15.71 3.53 10.67
CA ASP A 323 15.09 2.79 11.76
C ASP A 323 13.56 2.93 11.76
N TYR A 324 13.06 4.13 11.50
CA TYR A 324 11.63 4.36 11.34
C TYR A 324 11.04 3.57 10.17
N LEU A 325 11.67 3.60 8.99
CA LEU A 325 11.20 2.83 7.84
C LEU A 325 11.22 1.32 8.10
N ARG A 326 12.29 0.80 8.73
CA ARG A 326 12.37 -0.60 9.15
C ARG A 326 11.24 -0.96 10.10
N ALA A 327 10.93 -0.11 11.09
CA ALA A 327 9.82 -0.32 12.01
C ALA A 327 8.48 -0.37 11.26
N VAL A 328 8.23 0.59 10.35
CA VAL A 328 7.00 0.64 9.54
C VAL A 328 6.85 -0.60 8.67
N MET A 329 7.95 -1.14 8.13
CA MET A 329 7.98 -2.35 7.31
C MET A 329 8.07 -3.66 8.12
N GLY A 330 8.14 -3.61 9.44
CA GLY A 330 8.16 -4.78 10.31
C GLY A 330 9.52 -5.46 10.46
N GLY A 331 10.62 -4.72 10.31
CA GLY A 331 11.98 -5.20 10.59
C GLY A 331 12.43 -6.36 9.70
N VAL A 332 12.05 -6.38 8.42
CA VAL A 332 12.49 -7.42 7.48
C VAL A 332 13.96 -7.23 7.15
N GLU A 333 14.80 -8.17 7.61
CA GLU A 333 16.20 -8.22 7.25
C GLU A 333 16.40 -8.92 5.90
N LEU A 334 17.43 -8.50 5.16
CA LEU A 334 17.91 -9.24 3.99
C LEU A 334 18.62 -10.50 4.51
N ALA A 335 18.03 -11.66 4.25
CA ALA A 335 18.67 -12.96 4.53
C ALA A 335 19.83 -13.20 3.55
#